data_494f4a267749f90ececa3dc56867d1b8
#
_entry.id   494f4a267749f90ececa3dc56867d1b8
#
_cell.length_a   1.000
_cell.length_b   1.000
_cell.length_c   1.000
_cell.angle_alpha   90.00
_cell.angle_beta   90.00
_cell.angle_gamma   90.00
#
_symmetry.space_group_name_H-M   'P 1'
#
loop_
_entity.id
_entity.type
_entity.pdbx_description
1 polymer ?
#
loop_
_entity_poly.entity_id
_entity_poly.type
_entity_poly.pdbx_seq_one_letter_code
_entity_poly.pdbx_strand_id
1 'polypeptide(L)'
;REFATFTARVLADAGVRATLTTSFLSTPAISWATKAMGCDAGIVITASHNPPEYNGYKIKAHFGGPATPDMISAVEARIPSVDTPAGEPTTAEALIENGMIEVKDVQTEYLGAMREILDIEAIAGSDLTVVHDAMFGAGQGVVTALLGTDRVVELHHDLNPGFHGTPPEPIDRNLAELQSVVAEPGHDVGIANDGDADRIGMVDENGDFVDSHRLLALLVKYLHEERGLSGSIVKTFSTTHMLDKMAEAYSFDIETVPIGFKHIAPKIAQGDVLVGGEESGGIAAKGHIPERDGIYIGLLIVEMMVKRGMPLSALVDELLEQFGPHHCYREDIHISDAQKQAALKRLSEEGGLDTVNGHEVVELDTLDGYKHLTKDNGWLLVRPSGTEPVLRVYSEADTPEAAKALVQDARAQLDVG
;
A
#
# COMPACT_ATOMS: atom_id res chain seq x y z
N ARG A 1 -17.61 -8.87 -11.01
CA ARG A 1 -17.58 -9.75 -12.18
C ARG A 1 -18.25 -9.10 -13.38
N GLU A 2 -19.46 -8.58 -13.25
CA GLU A 2 -20.23 -8.00 -14.35
C GLU A 2 -19.48 -6.88 -15.08
N PHE A 3 -18.94 -5.91 -14.37
CA PHE A 3 -18.17 -4.81 -14.97
C PHE A 3 -16.95 -5.29 -15.73
N ALA A 4 -16.20 -6.25 -15.19
CA ALA A 4 -15.04 -6.82 -15.88
C ALA A 4 -15.43 -7.57 -17.14
N THR A 5 -16.53 -8.36 -17.09
CA THR A 5 -17.07 -9.04 -18.26
C THR A 5 -17.55 -8.04 -19.32
N PHE A 6 -18.26 -7.00 -18.90
CA PHE A 6 -18.72 -5.95 -19.81
C PHE A 6 -17.54 -5.23 -20.50
N THR A 7 -16.52 -4.87 -19.72
CA THR A 7 -15.29 -4.27 -20.26
C THR A 7 -14.63 -5.17 -21.30
N ALA A 8 -14.46 -6.47 -20.99
CA ALA A 8 -13.88 -7.41 -21.91
C ALA A 8 -14.67 -7.53 -23.23
N ARG A 9 -16.01 -7.53 -23.15
CA ARG A 9 -16.90 -7.53 -24.33
C ARG A 9 -16.71 -6.30 -25.20
N VAL A 10 -16.70 -5.11 -24.59
CA VAL A 10 -16.52 -3.84 -25.32
C VAL A 10 -15.16 -3.79 -26.02
N LEU A 11 -14.09 -4.23 -25.33
CA LEU A 11 -12.75 -4.32 -25.91
C LEU A 11 -12.69 -5.31 -27.07
N ALA A 12 -13.31 -6.48 -26.90
CA ALA A 12 -13.34 -7.53 -27.92
C ALA A 12 -14.11 -7.10 -29.18
N ASP A 13 -15.24 -6.42 -29.03
CA ASP A 13 -16.00 -5.85 -30.15
C ASP A 13 -15.21 -4.73 -30.87
N ALA A 14 -14.33 -4.03 -30.16
CA ALA A 14 -13.39 -3.07 -30.75
C ALA A 14 -12.14 -3.74 -31.40
N GLY A 15 -12.07 -5.07 -31.44
CA GLY A 15 -10.97 -5.82 -32.01
C GLY A 15 -9.76 -6.05 -31.10
N VAL A 16 -9.89 -5.77 -29.80
CA VAL A 16 -8.86 -6.00 -28.79
C VAL A 16 -9.08 -7.34 -28.13
N ARG A 17 -8.12 -8.25 -28.20
CA ARG A 17 -8.20 -9.54 -27.47
C ARG A 17 -8.11 -9.29 -25.97
N ALA A 18 -8.97 -9.93 -25.21
CA ALA A 18 -9.05 -9.79 -23.76
C ALA A 18 -8.86 -11.14 -23.06
N THR A 19 -8.09 -11.16 -22.00
CA THR A 19 -8.05 -12.27 -21.04
C THR A 19 -8.89 -11.89 -19.82
N LEU A 20 -9.90 -12.70 -19.52
CA LEU A 20 -10.79 -12.53 -18.37
C LEU A 20 -10.44 -13.61 -17.33
N THR A 21 -10.16 -13.20 -16.10
CA THR A 21 -9.81 -14.13 -15.02
C THR A 21 -11.01 -15.02 -14.62
N THR A 22 -10.76 -16.23 -14.14
CA THR A 22 -11.81 -17.17 -13.69
C THR A 22 -12.54 -16.66 -12.44
N SER A 23 -11.83 -15.96 -11.54
CA SER A 23 -12.33 -15.41 -10.28
C SER A 23 -11.91 -13.95 -10.10
N PHE A 24 -12.31 -13.33 -8.98
CA PHE A 24 -11.67 -12.07 -8.54
C PHE A 24 -10.21 -12.34 -8.18
N LEU A 25 -9.37 -11.34 -8.35
CA LEU A 25 -7.94 -11.38 -8.02
C LEU A 25 -7.51 -10.08 -7.37
N SER A 26 -6.42 -10.15 -6.63
CA SER A 26 -5.77 -8.96 -6.09
C SER A 26 -5.24 -8.05 -7.21
N THR A 27 -5.13 -6.77 -6.91
CA THR A 27 -4.54 -5.77 -7.84
C THR A 27 -3.12 -6.16 -8.25
N PRO A 28 -2.20 -6.59 -7.33
CA PRO A 28 -0.87 -7.04 -7.74
C PRO A 28 -0.88 -8.29 -8.64
N ALA A 29 -1.80 -9.23 -8.43
CA ALA A 29 -1.88 -10.41 -9.31
C ALA A 29 -2.23 -10.03 -10.76
N ILE A 30 -3.12 -9.05 -10.97
CA ILE A 30 -3.41 -8.52 -12.31
C ILE A 30 -2.23 -7.73 -12.89
N SER A 31 -1.53 -6.93 -12.06
CA SER A 31 -0.34 -6.20 -12.47
C SER A 31 0.78 -7.17 -12.90
N TRP A 32 0.99 -8.23 -12.10
CA TRP A 32 1.94 -9.30 -12.44
C TRP A 32 1.56 -9.99 -13.76
N ALA A 33 0.31 -10.40 -13.90
CA ALA A 33 -0.18 -11.07 -15.11
C ALA A 33 -0.04 -10.18 -16.35
N THR A 34 -0.31 -8.89 -16.23
CA THR A 34 -0.15 -7.93 -17.34
C THR A 34 1.26 -7.98 -17.91
N LYS A 35 2.29 -8.00 -17.04
CA LYS A 35 3.69 -8.11 -17.44
C LYS A 35 4.06 -9.53 -17.90
N ALA A 36 3.72 -10.55 -17.10
CA ALA A 36 4.12 -11.94 -17.36
C ALA A 36 3.52 -12.50 -18.66
N MET A 37 2.30 -12.11 -19.00
CA MET A 37 1.62 -12.52 -20.22
C MET A 37 1.94 -11.63 -21.43
N GLY A 38 2.71 -10.56 -21.27
CA GLY A 38 3.03 -9.61 -22.33
C GLY A 38 1.81 -8.85 -22.86
N CYS A 39 0.86 -8.51 -21.96
CA CYS A 39 -0.31 -7.71 -22.32
C CYS A 39 0.07 -6.23 -22.52
N ASP A 40 -0.59 -5.55 -23.43
CA ASP A 40 -0.42 -4.11 -23.64
C ASP A 40 -0.92 -3.29 -22.44
N ALA A 41 -1.98 -3.77 -21.78
CA ALA A 41 -2.53 -3.20 -20.56
C ALA A 41 -3.30 -4.23 -19.74
N GLY A 42 -3.40 -3.99 -18.43
CA GLY A 42 -4.31 -4.69 -17.53
C GLY A 42 -5.40 -3.76 -17.01
N ILE A 43 -6.54 -4.33 -16.63
CA ILE A 43 -7.67 -3.57 -16.08
C ILE A 43 -8.12 -4.22 -14.77
N VAL A 44 -8.22 -3.42 -13.73
CA VAL A 44 -8.75 -3.83 -12.42
C VAL A 44 -9.96 -2.98 -12.06
N ILE A 45 -11.06 -3.65 -11.74
CA ILE A 45 -12.27 -2.99 -11.24
C ILE A 45 -12.25 -3.09 -9.72
N THR A 46 -11.92 -2.00 -9.06
CA THR A 46 -11.76 -1.94 -7.60
C THR A 46 -11.89 -0.52 -7.06
N ALA A 47 -12.40 -0.39 -5.85
CA ALA A 47 -12.36 0.85 -5.09
C ALA A 47 -11.28 0.79 -3.98
N SER A 48 -10.39 -0.24 -3.97
CA SER A 48 -9.36 -0.46 -2.96
C SER A 48 -10.00 -0.54 -1.55
N HIS A 49 -9.69 0.40 -0.68
CA HIS A 49 -10.16 0.49 0.70
C HIS A 49 -11.38 1.41 0.90
N ASN A 50 -11.94 1.97 -0.18
CA ASN A 50 -13.11 2.84 -0.08
C ASN A 50 -14.37 2.06 0.33
N PRO A 51 -15.38 2.74 0.91
CA PRO A 51 -16.69 2.14 1.21
C PRO A 51 -17.34 1.47 -0.01
N PRO A 52 -18.25 0.49 0.19
CA PRO A 52 -18.80 -0.36 -0.86
C PRO A 52 -19.62 0.37 -1.92
N GLU A 53 -20.06 1.60 -1.65
CA GLU A 53 -20.77 2.46 -2.61
C GLU A 53 -19.87 2.98 -3.72
N TYR A 54 -18.55 2.94 -3.54
CA TYR A 54 -17.56 3.37 -4.53
C TYR A 54 -17.09 2.21 -5.38
N ASN A 55 -16.72 2.52 -6.60
CA ASN A 55 -16.01 1.62 -7.49
C ASN A 55 -15.01 2.41 -8.32
N GLY A 56 -14.05 1.73 -8.95
CA GLY A 56 -13.01 2.36 -9.73
C GLY A 56 -12.58 1.51 -10.91
N TYR A 57 -11.99 2.16 -11.89
CA TYR A 57 -11.42 1.56 -13.09
C TYR A 57 -9.94 1.90 -13.13
N LYS A 58 -9.10 0.95 -12.73
CA LYS A 58 -7.63 1.11 -12.71
C LYS A 58 -7.02 0.50 -13.97
N ILE A 59 -6.16 1.25 -14.66
CA ILE A 59 -5.37 0.74 -15.80
C ILE A 59 -3.97 0.40 -15.30
N LYS A 60 -3.51 -0.80 -15.63
CA LYS A 60 -2.14 -1.28 -15.42
C LYS A 60 -1.37 -1.21 -16.73
N ALA A 61 -0.15 -0.73 -16.66
CA ALA A 61 0.72 -0.63 -17.82
C ALA A 61 1.43 -1.97 -18.10
N HIS A 62 1.90 -2.14 -19.31
CA HIS A 62 2.60 -3.34 -19.80
C HIS A 62 3.79 -3.77 -18.93
N PHE A 63 4.40 -2.85 -18.17
CA PHE A 63 5.51 -3.16 -17.28
C PHE A 63 5.07 -3.78 -15.93
N GLY A 64 3.76 -3.96 -15.67
CA GLY A 64 3.23 -4.59 -14.46
C GLY A 64 3.09 -3.66 -13.26
N GLY A 65 2.84 -2.38 -13.51
CA GLY A 65 2.56 -1.36 -12.50
C GLY A 65 1.37 -0.49 -12.90
N PRO A 66 0.98 0.51 -12.09
CA PRO A 66 -0.07 1.43 -12.45
C PRO A 66 0.32 2.22 -13.72
N ALA A 67 -0.66 2.49 -14.57
CA ALA A 67 -0.46 3.38 -15.71
C ALA A 67 -0.01 4.77 -15.23
N THR A 68 0.96 5.35 -15.94
CA THR A 68 1.50 6.68 -15.58
C THR A 68 0.46 7.78 -15.81
N PRO A 69 0.58 8.94 -15.15
CA PRO A 69 -0.33 10.07 -15.38
C PRO A 69 -0.46 10.45 -16.86
N ASP A 70 0.62 10.41 -17.63
CA ASP A 70 0.60 10.71 -19.06
C ASP A 70 -0.20 9.67 -19.86
N MET A 71 -0.08 8.38 -19.53
CA MET A 71 -0.87 7.31 -20.13
C MET A 71 -2.36 7.50 -19.82
N ILE A 72 -2.72 7.81 -18.58
CA ILE A 72 -4.10 8.07 -18.16
C ILE A 72 -4.65 9.30 -18.88
N SER A 73 -3.93 10.42 -18.89
CA SER A 73 -4.34 11.64 -19.60
C SER A 73 -4.55 11.38 -21.09
N ALA A 74 -3.73 10.54 -21.72
CA ALA A 74 -3.89 10.17 -23.13
C ALA A 74 -5.14 9.32 -23.39
N VAL A 75 -5.58 8.50 -22.44
CA VAL A 75 -6.84 7.75 -22.50
C VAL A 75 -8.02 8.71 -22.29
N GLU A 76 -7.99 9.50 -21.22
CA GLU A 76 -9.06 10.46 -20.87
C GLU A 76 -9.34 11.46 -22.00
N ALA A 77 -8.30 11.97 -22.66
CA ALA A 77 -8.43 12.87 -23.81
C ALA A 77 -9.18 12.24 -25.01
N ARG A 78 -9.30 10.92 -25.03
CA ARG A 78 -10.00 10.17 -26.11
C ARG A 78 -11.41 9.74 -25.71
N ILE A 79 -11.82 9.93 -24.46
CA ILE A 79 -13.19 9.65 -24.02
C ILE A 79 -14.12 10.62 -24.75
N PRO A 80 -15.07 10.14 -25.58
CA PRO A 80 -15.96 11.02 -26.29
C PRO A 80 -16.89 11.75 -25.32
N SER A 81 -17.23 13.00 -25.64
CA SER A 81 -18.17 13.79 -24.85
C SER A 81 -19.64 13.30 -24.94
N VAL A 82 -19.90 12.27 -25.74
CA VAL A 82 -21.23 11.69 -25.97
C VAL A 82 -21.23 10.23 -25.55
N ASP A 83 -22.08 9.91 -24.63
CA ASP A 83 -22.00 8.85 -23.68
C ASP A 83 -22.42 7.47 -24.10
N THR A 84 -22.81 7.14 -25.28
CA THR A 84 -23.36 5.80 -25.46
C THR A 84 -22.81 5.10 -26.69
N PRO A 85 -22.14 3.92 -26.49
CA PRO A 85 -21.95 2.98 -27.59
C PRO A 85 -23.28 2.66 -28.24
N ALA A 86 -23.32 2.65 -29.56
CA ALA A 86 -24.53 2.30 -30.29
C ALA A 86 -24.79 0.77 -30.15
N GLY A 87 -25.61 0.40 -29.16
CA GLY A 87 -26.08 -0.96 -28.97
C GLY A 87 -25.38 -1.73 -27.85
N GLU A 88 -25.92 -2.90 -27.51
CA GLU A 88 -25.34 -3.84 -26.56
C GLU A 88 -24.13 -4.56 -27.18
N PRO A 89 -23.02 -4.73 -26.46
CA PRO A 89 -21.88 -5.52 -26.92
C PRO A 89 -22.27 -6.96 -27.22
N THR A 90 -21.55 -7.62 -28.10
CA THR A 90 -21.64 -9.07 -28.37
C THR A 90 -21.58 -9.86 -27.07
N THR A 91 -22.29 -10.97 -26.98
CA THR A 91 -22.32 -11.79 -25.76
C THR A 91 -20.93 -12.36 -25.45
N ALA A 92 -20.64 -12.55 -24.16
CA ALA A 92 -19.36 -13.11 -23.72
C ALA A 92 -19.12 -14.51 -24.30
N GLU A 93 -20.16 -15.33 -24.37
CA GLU A 93 -20.09 -16.69 -24.90
C GLU A 93 -19.64 -16.70 -26.37
N ALA A 94 -20.24 -15.85 -27.21
CA ALA A 94 -19.84 -15.74 -28.62
C ALA A 94 -18.42 -15.23 -28.80
N LEU A 95 -17.96 -14.31 -27.91
CA LEU A 95 -16.59 -13.77 -27.95
C LEU A 95 -15.56 -14.79 -27.41
N ILE A 96 -15.95 -15.66 -26.50
CA ILE A 96 -15.11 -16.79 -26.05
C ILE A 96 -15.01 -17.84 -27.16
N GLU A 97 -16.12 -18.21 -27.79
CA GLU A 97 -16.15 -19.19 -28.88
C GLU A 97 -15.29 -18.77 -30.07
N ASN A 98 -15.26 -17.48 -30.41
CA ASN A 98 -14.46 -16.96 -31.52
C ASN A 98 -13.00 -16.57 -31.11
N GLY A 99 -12.61 -16.77 -29.85
CA GLY A 99 -11.26 -16.54 -29.34
C GLY A 99 -10.88 -15.08 -29.10
N MET A 100 -11.85 -14.15 -29.11
CA MET A 100 -11.62 -12.74 -28.73
C MET A 100 -11.53 -12.55 -27.24
N ILE A 101 -12.19 -13.40 -26.44
CA ILE A 101 -12.03 -13.46 -24.99
C ILE A 101 -11.50 -14.83 -24.61
N GLU A 102 -10.39 -14.85 -23.87
CA GLU A 102 -9.87 -16.05 -23.19
C GLU A 102 -10.24 -15.97 -21.71
N VAL A 103 -10.72 -17.09 -21.13
CA VAL A 103 -10.95 -17.20 -19.68
C VAL A 103 -9.80 -18.01 -19.08
N LYS A 104 -9.06 -17.43 -18.14
CA LYS A 104 -7.80 -18.02 -17.63
C LYS A 104 -7.72 -17.99 -16.10
N ASP A 105 -7.18 -19.08 -15.53
CA ASP A 105 -6.76 -19.13 -14.12
C ASP A 105 -5.38 -18.45 -13.95
N VAL A 106 -5.42 -17.17 -13.65
CA VAL A 106 -4.21 -16.36 -13.39
C VAL A 106 -3.72 -16.54 -11.95
N GLN A 107 -4.61 -16.90 -11.01
CA GLN A 107 -4.26 -17.10 -9.61
C GLN A 107 -3.16 -18.16 -9.44
N THR A 108 -3.33 -19.32 -10.07
CA THR A 108 -2.35 -20.41 -10.00
C THR A 108 -0.98 -20.00 -10.53
N GLU A 109 -0.93 -19.23 -11.60
CA GLU A 109 0.34 -18.74 -12.19
C GLU A 109 1.01 -17.71 -11.28
N TYR A 110 0.24 -16.78 -10.68
CA TYR A 110 0.75 -15.80 -9.73
C TYR A 110 1.32 -16.48 -8.46
N LEU A 111 0.61 -17.48 -7.90
CA LEU A 111 1.12 -18.28 -6.79
C LEU A 111 2.43 -19.00 -7.14
N GLY A 112 2.56 -19.48 -8.37
CA GLY A 112 3.79 -20.08 -8.89
C GLY A 112 4.95 -19.08 -8.86
N ALA A 113 4.72 -17.87 -9.36
CA ALA A 113 5.73 -16.80 -9.35
C ALA A 113 6.13 -16.37 -7.92
N MET A 114 5.19 -16.34 -6.99
CA MET A 114 5.48 -16.05 -5.58
C MET A 114 6.43 -17.09 -4.96
N ARG A 115 6.24 -18.38 -5.30
CA ARG A 115 7.13 -19.47 -4.85
C ARG A 115 8.55 -19.40 -5.43
N GLU A 116 8.73 -18.71 -6.54
CA GLU A 116 10.07 -18.52 -7.14
C GLU A 116 10.89 -17.41 -6.46
N ILE A 117 10.21 -16.42 -5.87
CA ILE A 117 10.86 -15.22 -5.28
C ILE A 117 10.89 -15.22 -3.76
N LEU A 118 10.05 -16.03 -3.10
CA LEU A 118 9.99 -16.23 -1.64
C LEU A 118 10.42 -17.66 -1.29
N ASP A 119 11.07 -17.81 -0.15
CA ASP A 119 11.41 -19.13 0.42
C ASP A 119 10.18 -19.72 1.15
N ILE A 120 9.13 -20.02 0.35
CA ILE A 120 7.87 -20.56 0.86
C ILE A 120 8.09 -21.89 1.59
N GLU A 121 9.06 -22.71 1.15
CA GLU A 121 9.37 -23.98 1.80
C GLU A 121 9.94 -23.76 3.22
N ALA A 122 10.78 -22.75 3.42
CA ALA A 122 11.29 -22.39 4.75
C ALA A 122 10.18 -21.88 5.67
N ILE A 123 9.27 -21.04 5.14
CA ILE A 123 8.15 -20.50 5.92
C ILE A 123 7.19 -21.65 6.31
N ALA A 124 6.72 -22.44 5.36
CA ALA A 124 5.78 -23.54 5.59
C ALA A 124 6.36 -24.66 6.45
N GLY A 125 7.69 -24.86 6.39
CA GLY A 125 8.43 -25.83 7.21
C GLY A 125 8.78 -25.34 8.62
N SER A 126 8.58 -24.07 8.94
CA SER A 126 8.79 -23.50 10.27
C SER A 126 7.65 -23.87 11.22
N ASP A 127 7.80 -23.55 12.50
CA ASP A 127 6.73 -23.72 13.50
C ASP A 127 5.81 -22.50 13.60
N LEU A 128 6.06 -21.44 12.80
CA LEU A 128 5.26 -20.21 12.83
C LEU A 128 3.83 -20.43 12.33
N THR A 129 2.89 -19.85 13.04
CA THR A 129 1.48 -19.76 12.65
C THR A 129 1.14 -18.31 12.29
N VAL A 130 0.70 -18.11 11.07
CA VAL A 130 0.30 -16.80 10.54
C VAL A 130 -1.22 -16.64 10.67
N VAL A 131 -1.68 -15.52 11.21
CA VAL A 131 -3.08 -15.12 11.13
C VAL A 131 -3.23 -14.14 9.96
N HIS A 132 -3.97 -14.51 8.93
CA HIS A 132 -4.19 -13.67 7.77
C HIS A 132 -5.59 -13.06 7.79
N ASP A 133 -5.68 -11.75 7.86
CA ASP A 133 -6.93 -11.02 7.72
C ASP A 133 -7.07 -10.47 6.31
N ALA A 134 -7.91 -11.10 5.51
CA ALA A 134 -8.20 -10.67 4.15
C ALA A 134 -9.13 -9.45 4.07
N MET A 135 -9.66 -8.96 5.20
CA MET A 135 -10.61 -7.84 5.32
C MET A 135 -11.75 -7.93 4.28
N PHE A 136 -12.27 -9.15 4.05
CA PHE A 136 -13.28 -9.47 3.03
C PHE A 136 -12.84 -9.14 1.59
N GLY A 137 -11.55 -8.87 1.36
CA GLY A 137 -10.97 -8.40 0.11
C GLY A 137 -10.51 -9.52 -0.83
N ALA A 138 -9.78 -9.12 -1.87
CA ALA A 138 -9.31 -10.01 -2.93
C ALA A 138 -8.07 -10.83 -2.55
N GLY A 139 -7.51 -10.63 -1.35
CA GLY A 139 -6.43 -11.43 -0.78
C GLY A 139 -6.85 -12.78 -0.23
N GLN A 140 -8.15 -13.06 -0.15
CA GLN A 140 -8.70 -14.31 0.40
C GLN A 140 -8.06 -15.55 -0.19
N GLY A 141 -7.66 -16.49 0.70
CA GLY A 141 -7.12 -17.78 0.33
C GLY A 141 -5.71 -17.80 -0.25
N VAL A 142 -5.09 -16.63 -0.52
CA VAL A 142 -3.77 -16.55 -1.18
C VAL A 142 -2.66 -17.02 -0.24
N VAL A 143 -2.64 -16.52 1.00
CA VAL A 143 -1.64 -16.92 2.00
C VAL A 143 -1.81 -18.40 2.36
N THR A 144 -3.04 -18.84 2.56
CA THR A 144 -3.38 -20.26 2.82
C THR A 144 -2.96 -21.18 1.67
N ALA A 145 -3.13 -20.76 0.41
CA ALA A 145 -2.70 -21.53 -0.76
C ALA A 145 -1.17 -21.62 -0.89
N LEU A 146 -0.44 -20.66 -0.35
CA LEU A 146 1.03 -20.66 -0.34
C LEU A 146 1.62 -21.48 0.82
N LEU A 147 1.09 -21.34 2.03
CA LEU A 147 1.69 -21.90 3.26
C LEU A 147 1.00 -23.18 3.75
N GLY A 148 -0.25 -23.44 3.34
CA GLY A 148 -1.07 -24.56 3.80
C GLY A 148 -1.95 -24.20 4.99
N THR A 149 -3.05 -24.95 5.14
CA THR A 149 -4.07 -24.75 6.19
C THR A 149 -3.57 -24.99 7.62
N ASP A 150 -2.51 -25.76 7.77
CA ASP A 150 -1.94 -26.07 9.09
C ASP A 150 -1.08 -24.91 9.65
N ARG A 151 -0.75 -23.93 8.83
CA ARG A 151 0.09 -22.78 9.15
C ARG A 151 -0.63 -21.44 9.12
N VAL A 152 -1.88 -21.41 8.63
CA VAL A 152 -2.62 -20.18 8.44
C VAL A 152 -3.99 -20.26 9.10
N VAL A 153 -4.27 -19.29 9.96
CA VAL A 153 -5.63 -18.97 10.43
C VAL A 153 -6.13 -17.80 9.58
N GLU A 154 -7.19 -18.00 8.82
CA GLU A 154 -7.68 -16.95 7.91
C GLU A 154 -8.95 -16.31 8.49
N LEU A 155 -8.90 -14.97 8.66
CA LEU A 155 -10.01 -14.14 9.10
C LEU A 155 -10.66 -13.44 7.91
N HIS A 156 -11.92 -13.07 8.05
CA HIS A 156 -12.66 -12.22 7.10
C HIS A 156 -12.49 -12.68 5.64
N HIS A 157 -12.63 -13.98 5.40
CA HIS A 157 -12.44 -14.62 4.09
C HIS A 157 -13.74 -15.06 3.42
N ASP A 158 -14.90 -14.58 3.87
CA ASP A 158 -16.19 -14.78 3.20
C ASP A 158 -16.50 -13.66 2.20
N LEU A 159 -17.34 -13.98 1.21
CA LEU A 159 -17.78 -13.01 0.22
C LEU A 159 -18.76 -12.02 0.82
N ASN A 160 -18.30 -10.86 1.18
CA ASN A 160 -19.12 -9.76 1.70
C ASN A 160 -18.78 -8.43 1.04
N PRO A 161 -19.52 -8.03 -0.02
CA PRO A 161 -19.28 -6.75 -0.68
C PRO A 161 -19.48 -5.50 0.20
N GLY A 162 -20.16 -5.65 1.33
CA GLY A 162 -20.36 -4.59 2.31
C GLY A 162 -19.30 -4.56 3.41
N PHE A 163 -18.30 -5.44 3.38
CA PHE A 163 -17.19 -5.54 4.33
C PHE A 163 -17.66 -5.61 5.80
N HIS A 164 -18.85 -6.13 6.06
CA HIS A 164 -19.54 -6.10 7.35
C HIS A 164 -19.54 -4.72 8.03
N GLY A 165 -19.45 -3.64 7.24
CA GLY A 165 -19.42 -2.26 7.72
C GLY A 165 -18.06 -1.78 8.25
N THR A 166 -17.01 -2.59 8.17
CA THR A 166 -15.64 -2.20 8.50
C THR A 166 -14.91 -1.82 7.21
N PRO A 167 -14.34 -0.60 7.09
CA PRO A 167 -13.56 -0.26 5.92
C PRO A 167 -12.39 -1.24 5.75
N PRO A 168 -12.15 -1.78 4.53
CA PRO A 168 -11.07 -2.73 4.30
C PRO A 168 -9.71 -1.99 4.16
N GLU A 169 -9.32 -1.28 5.21
CA GLU A 169 -8.06 -0.53 5.32
C GLU A 169 -7.25 -1.11 6.48
N PRO A 170 -6.04 -1.66 6.26
CA PRO A 170 -5.26 -2.39 7.26
C PRO A 170 -4.50 -1.44 8.19
N ILE A 171 -5.24 -0.68 8.98
CA ILE A 171 -4.73 0.26 9.99
C ILE A 171 -5.21 -0.16 11.38
N ASP A 172 -4.48 0.23 12.39
CA ASP A 172 -4.65 -0.17 13.79
C ASP A 172 -6.13 -0.25 14.24
N ARG A 173 -6.89 0.84 14.06
CA ARG A 173 -8.29 0.93 14.48
C ARG A 173 -9.26 -0.08 13.83
N ASN A 174 -8.89 -0.66 12.70
CA ASN A 174 -9.72 -1.61 11.95
C ASN A 174 -9.33 -3.06 12.20
N LEU A 175 -8.26 -3.32 12.95
CA LEU A 175 -7.64 -4.64 13.11
C LEU A 175 -7.83 -5.25 14.51
N ALA A 176 -8.79 -4.77 15.29
CA ALA A 176 -8.98 -5.21 16.68
C ALA A 176 -9.21 -6.74 16.82
N GLU A 177 -9.89 -7.38 15.86
CA GLU A 177 -10.07 -8.83 15.86
C GLU A 177 -8.75 -9.54 15.55
N LEU A 178 -8.02 -9.11 14.52
CA LEU A 178 -6.70 -9.66 14.21
C LEU A 178 -5.75 -9.55 15.40
N GLN A 179 -5.67 -8.37 16.04
CA GLN A 179 -4.85 -8.13 17.23
C GLN A 179 -5.21 -9.09 18.37
N SER A 180 -6.50 -9.26 18.64
CA SER A 180 -6.99 -10.17 19.67
C SER A 180 -6.64 -11.63 19.39
N VAL A 181 -6.80 -12.08 18.13
CA VAL A 181 -6.51 -13.47 17.74
C VAL A 181 -5.01 -13.74 17.76
N VAL A 182 -4.18 -12.80 17.27
CA VAL A 182 -2.71 -12.99 17.29
C VAL A 182 -2.17 -13.04 18.71
N ALA A 183 -2.73 -12.26 19.65
CA ALA A 183 -2.33 -12.29 21.05
C ALA A 183 -2.69 -13.61 21.79
N GLU A 184 -3.51 -14.48 21.19
CA GLU A 184 -3.80 -15.80 21.74
C GLU A 184 -2.59 -16.76 21.56
N PRO A 185 -2.31 -17.64 22.54
CA PRO A 185 -1.21 -18.59 22.43
C PRO A 185 -1.31 -19.49 21.19
N GLY A 186 -0.21 -19.62 20.47
CA GLY A 186 -0.11 -20.47 19.28
C GLY A 186 -0.22 -19.71 17.96
N HIS A 187 -0.24 -18.37 18.01
CA HIS A 187 -0.13 -17.49 16.85
C HIS A 187 1.14 -16.65 16.99
N ASP A 188 1.83 -16.39 15.91
CA ASP A 188 3.14 -15.73 15.93
C ASP A 188 3.15 -14.38 15.23
N VAL A 189 2.26 -14.17 14.25
CA VAL A 189 2.20 -12.92 13.47
C VAL A 189 0.87 -12.78 12.76
N GLY A 190 0.38 -11.54 12.67
CA GLY A 190 -0.78 -11.16 11.88
C GLY A 190 -0.39 -10.43 10.60
N ILE A 191 -1.06 -10.76 9.49
CA ILE A 191 -0.98 -10.06 8.20
C ILE A 191 -2.37 -9.58 7.85
N ALA A 192 -2.56 -8.29 7.58
CA ALA A 192 -3.81 -7.75 7.06
C ALA A 192 -3.59 -7.10 5.70
N ASN A 193 -4.52 -7.31 4.76
CA ASN A 193 -4.50 -6.67 3.45
C ASN A 193 -5.76 -5.84 3.22
N ASP A 194 -5.65 -4.78 2.42
CA ASP A 194 -6.81 -3.99 2.02
C ASP A 194 -7.70 -4.72 0.97
N GLY A 195 -8.80 -4.09 0.59
CA GLY A 195 -9.81 -4.70 -0.27
C GLY A 195 -9.32 -5.25 -1.60
N ASP A 196 -8.24 -4.71 -2.20
CA ASP A 196 -7.61 -5.24 -3.41
C ASP A 196 -6.19 -5.77 -3.17
N ALA A 197 -5.82 -5.94 -1.91
CA ALA A 197 -4.60 -6.55 -1.40
C ALA A 197 -3.29 -5.90 -1.89
N ASP A 198 -3.34 -4.61 -2.22
CA ASP A 198 -2.15 -3.84 -2.61
C ASP A 198 -1.48 -3.14 -1.40
N ARG A 199 -2.13 -3.15 -0.21
CA ARG A 199 -1.60 -2.61 1.05
C ARG A 199 -1.45 -3.67 2.12
N ILE A 200 -0.65 -3.33 3.14
CA ILE A 200 -0.37 -4.19 4.27
C ILE A 200 -0.40 -3.43 5.59
N GLY A 201 -0.90 -4.08 6.63
CA GLY A 201 -0.63 -3.85 8.04
C GLY A 201 -0.24 -5.17 8.69
N MET A 202 0.60 -5.15 9.70
CA MET A 202 0.98 -6.36 10.43
C MET A 202 0.73 -6.20 11.93
N VAL A 203 0.65 -7.34 12.61
CA VAL A 203 0.47 -7.43 14.06
C VAL A 203 1.53 -8.40 14.57
N ASP A 204 2.27 -7.99 15.61
CA ASP A 204 3.28 -8.85 16.22
C ASP A 204 2.65 -9.89 17.16
N GLU A 205 3.45 -10.81 17.69
CA GLU A 205 3.03 -11.90 18.58
C GLU A 205 2.38 -11.44 19.90
N ASN A 206 2.52 -10.16 20.27
CA ASN A 206 1.88 -9.56 21.44
C ASN A 206 0.49 -8.97 21.12
N GLY A 207 0.10 -8.95 19.86
CA GLY A 207 -1.11 -8.29 19.38
C GLY A 207 -0.92 -6.80 19.10
N ASP A 208 0.32 -6.31 19.07
CA ASP A 208 0.63 -4.92 18.81
C ASP A 208 0.74 -4.65 17.30
N PHE A 209 0.13 -3.54 16.86
CA PHE A 209 0.17 -3.13 15.46
C PHE A 209 1.54 -2.65 15.02
N VAL A 210 2.06 -3.22 13.93
CA VAL A 210 3.32 -2.80 13.29
C VAL A 210 3.00 -2.01 12.03
N ASP A 211 3.26 -0.71 12.06
CA ASP A 211 2.94 0.21 10.99
C ASP A 211 3.84 0.06 9.76
N SER A 212 3.39 0.61 8.65
CA SER A 212 4.09 0.57 7.37
C SER A 212 5.46 1.25 7.37
N HIS A 213 5.70 2.22 8.24
CA HIS A 213 7.01 2.87 8.38
C HIS A 213 8.06 1.89 8.87
N ARG A 214 7.70 1.07 9.89
CA ARG A 214 8.55 0.01 10.42
C ARG A 214 8.72 -1.13 9.42
N LEU A 215 7.64 -1.53 8.73
CA LEU A 215 7.71 -2.57 7.70
C LEU A 215 8.63 -2.17 6.54
N LEU A 216 8.56 -0.92 6.07
CA LEU A 216 9.48 -0.38 5.06
C LEU A 216 10.94 -0.46 5.51
N ALA A 217 11.22 -0.05 6.74
CA ALA A 217 12.57 -0.06 7.29
C ALA A 217 13.09 -1.50 7.48
N LEU A 218 12.28 -2.43 8.00
CA LEU A 218 12.62 -3.84 8.11
C LEU A 218 12.94 -4.45 6.74
N LEU A 219 12.19 -4.10 5.69
CA LEU A 219 12.44 -4.58 4.33
C LEU A 219 13.78 -4.06 3.78
N VAL A 220 14.09 -2.78 3.97
CA VAL A 220 15.39 -2.22 3.56
C VAL A 220 16.52 -2.98 4.25
N LYS A 221 16.41 -3.20 5.57
CA LYS A 221 17.40 -3.93 6.35
C LYS A 221 17.54 -5.37 5.86
N TYR A 222 16.45 -6.11 5.74
CA TYR A 222 16.46 -7.52 5.32
C TYR A 222 17.01 -7.72 3.91
N LEU A 223 16.54 -6.93 2.96
CA LEU A 223 16.99 -7.05 1.57
C LEU A 223 18.47 -6.73 1.43
N HIS A 224 18.99 -5.78 2.21
CA HIS A 224 20.39 -5.41 2.19
C HIS A 224 21.27 -6.40 2.95
N GLU A 225 21.00 -6.56 4.26
CA GLU A 225 21.93 -7.28 5.15
C GLU A 225 21.90 -8.80 4.93
N GLU A 226 20.74 -9.36 4.56
CA GLU A 226 20.59 -10.81 4.46
C GLU A 226 20.44 -11.33 3.04
N ARG A 227 19.71 -10.60 2.18
CA ARG A 227 19.63 -10.98 0.76
C ARG A 227 20.77 -10.38 -0.09
N GLY A 228 21.62 -9.52 0.48
CA GLY A 228 22.78 -8.91 -0.20
C GLY A 228 22.39 -8.00 -1.36
N LEU A 229 21.16 -7.48 -1.37
CA LEU A 229 20.67 -6.60 -2.42
C LEU A 229 21.06 -5.15 -2.13
N SER A 230 21.14 -4.36 -3.17
CA SER A 230 21.36 -2.91 -3.12
C SER A 230 20.41 -2.21 -4.09
N GLY A 231 20.31 -0.89 -3.99
CA GLY A 231 19.49 -0.04 -4.84
C GLY A 231 19.04 1.20 -4.07
N SER A 232 18.39 2.12 -4.76
CA SER A 232 17.85 3.32 -4.14
C SER A 232 16.59 3.03 -3.31
N ILE A 233 16.29 3.93 -2.37
CA ILE A 233 15.03 3.95 -1.62
C ILE A 233 14.16 5.06 -2.21
N VAL A 234 12.88 4.77 -2.49
CA VAL A 234 11.92 5.78 -2.94
C VAL A 234 10.76 5.84 -1.95
N LYS A 235 10.60 6.96 -1.27
CA LYS A 235 9.55 7.14 -0.26
C LYS A 235 8.65 8.32 -0.57
N THR A 236 7.40 8.26 -0.10
CA THR A 236 6.51 9.43 -0.17
C THR A 236 6.83 10.45 0.91
N PHE A 237 6.38 11.67 0.68
CA PHE A 237 6.66 12.85 1.52
C PHE A 237 6.21 12.71 2.98
N SER A 238 5.23 11.86 3.25
CA SER A 238 4.69 11.53 4.59
C SER A 238 5.38 10.37 5.29
N THR A 239 6.40 9.76 4.66
CA THR A 239 7.07 8.57 5.20
C THR A 239 8.21 8.93 6.15
N THR A 240 8.54 8.02 7.05
CA THR A 240 9.53 8.18 8.13
C THR A 240 10.91 8.66 7.66
N HIS A 241 11.56 9.48 8.49
CA HIS A 241 12.98 9.85 8.34
C HIS A 241 13.96 8.75 8.79
N MET A 242 13.47 7.64 9.38
CA MET A 242 14.33 6.47 9.62
C MET A 242 14.98 5.97 8.33
N LEU A 243 14.24 6.00 7.21
CA LEU A 243 14.76 5.59 5.90
C LEU A 243 15.93 6.47 5.41
N ASP A 244 15.94 7.76 5.76
CA ASP A 244 17.07 8.65 5.43
C ASP A 244 18.32 8.25 6.20
N LYS A 245 18.19 7.92 7.49
CA LYS A 245 19.30 7.40 8.32
C LYS A 245 19.82 6.05 7.80
N MET A 246 18.92 5.18 7.37
CA MET A 246 19.29 3.89 6.77
C MET A 246 20.02 4.08 5.43
N ALA A 247 19.54 5.00 4.59
CA ALA A 247 20.19 5.33 3.32
C ALA A 247 21.62 5.84 3.54
N GLU A 248 21.82 6.72 4.52
CA GLU A 248 23.16 7.20 4.91
C GLU A 248 24.04 6.02 5.41
N ALA A 249 23.53 5.19 6.34
CA ALA A 249 24.27 4.08 6.92
C ALA A 249 24.70 3.03 5.88
N TYR A 250 23.82 2.73 4.91
CA TYR A 250 24.09 1.73 3.87
C TYR A 250 24.68 2.34 2.58
N SER A 251 24.86 3.66 2.54
CA SER A 251 25.32 4.40 1.35
C SER A 251 24.41 4.19 0.15
N PHE A 252 23.10 4.24 0.36
CA PHE A 252 22.08 4.19 -0.68
C PHE A 252 21.61 5.59 -1.08
N ASP A 253 21.24 5.76 -2.34
CA ASP A 253 20.48 6.92 -2.77
C ASP A 253 19.05 6.82 -2.21
N ILE A 254 18.51 7.95 -1.77
CA ILE A 254 17.12 8.06 -1.33
C ILE A 254 16.43 9.21 -2.06
N GLU A 255 15.21 8.96 -2.51
CA GLU A 255 14.39 9.99 -3.16
C GLU A 255 13.03 10.10 -2.47
N THR A 256 12.68 11.34 -2.10
CA THR A 256 11.34 11.67 -1.57
C THR A 256 10.48 12.20 -2.72
N VAL A 257 9.30 11.61 -2.90
CA VAL A 257 8.34 11.98 -3.94
C VAL A 257 7.02 12.45 -3.33
N PRO A 258 6.16 13.17 -4.09
CA PRO A 258 4.81 13.47 -3.65
C PRO A 258 4.02 12.21 -3.27
N ILE A 259 3.01 12.34 -2.40
CA ILE A 259 2.18 11.23 -1.95
C ILE A 259 1.41 10.62 -3.13
N GLY A 260 1.51 9.31 -3.26
CA GLY A 260 0.87 8.51 -4.30
C GLY A 260 1.83 7.59 -5.03
N PHE A 261 1.51 6.31 -5.06
CA PHE A 261 2.36 5.27 -5.66
C PHE A 261 2.63 5.49 -7.16
N LYS A 262 1.78 6.28 -7.85
CA LYS A 262 2.00 6.74 -9.23
C LYS A 262 3.32 7.50 -9.45
N HIS A 263 3.91 8.03 -8.37
CA HIS A 263 5.22 8.70 -8.39
C HIS A 263 6.38 7.73 -8.12
N ILE A 264 6.11 6.61 -7.45
CA ILE A 264 7.07 5.55 -7.10
C ILE A 264 7.22 4.54 -8.24
N ALA A 265 6.11 4.02 -8.75
CA ALA A 265 6.11 2.93 -9.74
C ALA A 265 6.96 3.20 -11.00
N PRO A 266 6.94 4.40 -11.62
CA PRO A 266 7.80 4.68 -12.76
C PRO A 266 9.31 4.61 -12.44
N LYS A 267 9.68 4.96 -11.18
CA LYS A 267 11.08 4.90 -10.74
C LYS A 267 11.54 3.46 -10.55
N ILE A 268 10.68 2.60 -9.98
CA ILE A 268 10.95 1.15 -9.90
C ILE A 268 11.04 0.53 -11.29
N ALA A 269 10.17 0.91 -12.23
CA ALA A 269 10.14 0.35 -13.57
C ALA A 269 11.36 0.75 -14.42
N GLN A 270 11.99 1.88 -14.14
CA GLN A 270 13.07 2.46 -14.94
C GLN A 270 14.44 2.45 -14.22
N GLY A 271 14.47 2.23 -12.91
CA GLY A 271 15.66 2.36 -12.08
C GLY A 271 15.97 1.13 -11.25
N ASP A 272 17.07 1.21 -10.51
CA ASP A 272 17.50 0.20 -9.55
C ASP A 272 17.04 0.58 -8.15
N VAL A 273 15.73 0.35 -7.87
CA VAL A 273 15.10 0.66 -6.59
C VAL A 273 15.08 -0.61 -5.73
N LEU A 274 15.59 -0.51 -4.49
CA LEU A 274 15.56 -1.59 -3.50
C LEU A 274 14.16 -1.73 -2.89
N VAL A 275 13.62 -0.61 -2.41
CA VAL A 275 12.28 -0.54 -1.81
C VAL A 275 11.64 0.78 -2.20
N GLY A 276 10.36 0.73 -2.57
CA GLY A 276 9.53 1.91 -2.78
C GLY A 276 8.24 1.81 -1.97
N GLY A 277 7.86 2.87 -1.21
CA GLY A 277 6.67 2.74 -0.38
C GLY A 277 6.07 4.02 0.16
N GLU A 278 4.85 3.85 0.65
CA GLU A 278 3.97 4.87 1.20
C GLU A 278 3.62 4.54 2.66
N GLU A 279 3.30 5.55 3.45
CA GLU A 279 2.80 5.40 4.82
C GLU A 279 1.48 4.64 4.91
N SER A 280 0.75 4.56 3.81
CA SER A 280 -0.53 3.85 3.72
C SER A 280 -0.42 2.32 3.66
N GLY A 281 0.80 1.77 3.70
CA GLY A 281 1.06 0.33 3.59
C GLY A 281 1.24 -0.16 2.15
N GLY A 282 1.23 0.74 1.19
CA GLY A 282 1.52 0.41 -0.21
C GLY A 282 3.02 0.32 -0.46
N ILE A 283 3.57 -0.88 -0.54
CA ILE A 283 5.00 -1.15 -0.61
C ILE A 283 5.32 -2.05 -1.80
N ALA A 284 6.43 -1.76 -2.49
CA ALA A 284 7.05 -2.62 -3.49
C ALA A 284 8.52 -2.82 -3.17
N ALA A 285 9.05 -4.01 -3.46
CA ALA A 285 10.43 -4.38 -3.20
C ALA A 285 11.09 -4.97 -4.44
N LYS A 286 12.40 -4.83 -4.52
CA LYS A 286 13.24 -5.36 -5.60
C LYS A 286 13.05 -6.87 -5.75
N GLY A 287 12.99 -7.33 -7.00
CA GLY A 287 12.80 -8.74 -7.34
C GLY A 287 11.36 -9.11 -7.71
N HIS A 288 10.41 -8.19 -7.56
CA HIS A 288 9.01 -8.37 -7.94
C HIS A 288 8.57 -7.37 -9.03
N ILE A 289 7.31 -7.03 -9.07
CA ILE A 289 6.73 -6.06 -10.00
C ILE A 289 6.83 -4.62 -9.46
N PRO A 290 6.80 -3.59 -10.34
CA PRO A 290 6.73 -2.19 -9.92
C PRO A 290 5.31 -1.79 -9.49
N GLU A 291 4.73 -2.59 -8.60
CA GLU A 291 3.40 -2.44 -8.02
C GLU A 291 3.45 -2.79 -6.53
N ARG A 292 2.56 -2.19 -5.77
CA ARG A 292 2.31 -2.56 -4.38
C ARG A 292 1.74 -3.97 -4.31
N ASP A 293 2.26 -4.76 -3.40
CA ASP A 293 1.79 -6.14 -3.20
C ASP A 293 1.83 -6.49 -1.72
N GLY A 294 0.72 -6.26 -1.03
CA GLY A 294 0.65 -6.44 0.42
C GLY A 294 0.86 -7.89 0.86
N ILE A 295 0.47 -8.87 0.03
CA ILE A 295 0.68 -10.29 0.34
C ILE A 295 2.17 -10.65 0.23
N TYR A 296 2.82 -10.25 -0.86
CA TYR A 296 4.26 -10.45 -1.05
C TYR A 296 5.07 -9.83 0.08
N ILE A 297 4.78 -8.60 0.44
CA ILE A 297 5.48 -7.87 1.50
C ILE A 297 5.29 -8.55 2.86
N GLY A 298 4.06 -8.98 3.21
CA GLY A 298 3.80 -9.70 4.46
C GLY A 298 4.59 -11.01 4.55
N LEU A 299 4.58 -11.79 3.48
CA LEU A 299 5.33 -13.04 3.42
C LEU A 299 6.85 -12.82 3.41
N LEU A 300 7.34 -11.72 2.85
CA LEU A 300 8.76 -11.36 2.89
C LEU A 300 9.23 -11.01 4.33
N ILE A 301 8.38 -10.35 5.12
CA ILE A 301 8.63 -10.13 6.55
C ILE A 301 8.59 -11.46 7.34
N VAL A 302 7.63 -12.33 7.07
CA VAL A 302 7.57 -13.66 7.69
C VAL A 302 8.81 -14.50 7.33
N GLU A 303 9.28 -14.40 6.08
CA GLU A 303 10.55 -15.02 5.66
C GLU A 303 11.74 -14.50 6.50
N MET A 304 11.81 -13.17 6.72
CA MET A 304 12.81 -12.56 7.59
C MET A 304 12.73 -13.13 9.01
N MET A 305 11.53 -13.24 9.61
CA MET A 305 11.32 -13.82 10.93
C MET A 305 11.88 -15.26 11.00
N VAL A 306 11.55 -16.09 10.01
CA VAL A 306 12.04 -17.49 9.92
C VAL A 306 13.57 -17.55 9.78
N LYS A 307 14.15 -16.77 8.87
CA LYS A 307 15.61 -16.77 8.63
C LYS A 307 16.39 -16.29 9.83
N ARG A 308 15.86 -15.31 10.57
CA ARG A 308 16.47 -14.75 11.77
C ARG A 308 16.17 -15.56 13.04
N GLY A 309 15.12 -16.38 13.03
CA GLY A 309 14.60 -17.06 14.22
C GLY A 309 14.16 -16.08 15.31
N MET A 310 13.55 -14.95 14.90
CA MET A 310 13.13 -13.84 15.77
C MET A 310 11.66 -13.50 15.55
N PRO A 311 10.91 -13.21 16.63
CA PRO A 311 9.55 -12.68 16.49
C PRO A 311 9.58 -11.26 15.92
N LEU A 312 8.42 -10.80 15.42
CA LEU A 312 8.32 -9.51 14.75
C LEU A 312 8.63 -8.34 15.70
N SER A 313 8.18 -8.41 16.96
CA SER A 313 8.49 -7.39 17.98
C SER A 313 10.00 -7.20 18.17
N ALA A 314 10.76 -8.29 18.27
CA ALA A 314 12.20 -8.23 18.44
C ALA A 314 12.95 -7.69 17.21
N LEU A 315 12.42 -7.93 16.00
CA LEU A 315 12.94 -7.30 14.77
C LEU A 315 12.72 -5.80 14.77
N VAL A 316 11.56 -5.34 15.26
CA VAL A 316 11.25 -3.92 15.43
C VAL A 316 12.14 -3.28 16.50
N ASP A 317 12.34 -3.94 17.64
CA ASP A 317 13.21 -3.45 18.72
C ASP A 317 14.66 -3.27 18.24
N GLU A 318 15.20 -4.26 17.52
CA GLU A 318 16.54 -4.18 16.93
C GLU A 318 16.67 -3.01 15.96
N LEU A 319 15.62 -2.78 15.13
CA LEU A 319 15.56 -1.66 14.19
C LEU A 319 15.62 -0.31 14.94
N LEU A 320 14.85 -0.16 16.02
CA LEU A 320 14.81 1.04 16.82
C LEU A 320 16.11 1.25 17.64
N GLU A 321 16.75 0.19 18.10
CA GLU A 321 18.07 0.28 18.73
C GLU A 321 19.15 0.77 17.75
N GLN A 322 19.10 0.33 16.49
CA GLN A 322 20.11 0.67 15.48
C GLN A 322 19.94 2.08 14.91
N PHE A 323 18.71 2.50 14.61
CA PHE A 323 18.44 3.76 13.89
C PHE A 323 17.77 4.83 14.75
N GLY A 324 17.45 4.51 16.00
CA GLY A 324 16.78 5.38 16.96
C GLY A 324 15.26 5.32 16.89
N PRO A 325 14.58 5.89 17.88
CA PRO A 325 13.14 5.90 17.93
C PRO A 325 12.55 6.81 16.83
N HIS A 326 11.54 6.29 16.15
CA HIS A 326 10.76 7.00 15.14
C HIS A 326 9.30 6.58 15.29
N HIS A 327 8.47 7.45 15.84
CA HIS A 327 7.04 7.20 16.04
C HIS A 327 6.24 8.16 15.18
N CYS A 328 5.48 7.60 14.24
CA CYS A 328 4.62 8.35 13.35
C CYS A 328 3.20 8.43 13.90
N TYR A 329 2.53 9.55 13.67
CA TYR A 329 1.13 9.72 13.99
C TYR A 329 0.42 10.45 12.84
N ARG A 330 -0.84 10.07 12.56
CA ARG A 330 -1.68 10.70 11.53
C ARG A 330 -3.06 10.99 12.10
N GLU A 331 -3.59 12.14 11.75
CA GLU A 331 -4.98 12.51 12.02
C GLU A 331 -5.62 13.14 10.78
N ASP A 332 -6.81 12.66 10.41
CA ASP A 332 -7.62 13.22 9.33
C ASP A 332 -8.70 14.12 9.97
N ILE A 333 -8.52 15.44 9.85
CA ILE A 333 -9.34 16.45 10.52
C ILE A 333 -10.40 16.93 9.56
N HIS A 334 -11.67 16.62 9.86
CA HIS A 334 -12.83 17.14 9.12
C HIS A 334 -13.11 18.58 9.50
N ILE A 335 -13.08 19.49 8.54
CA ILE A 335 -13.23 20.93 8.76
C ILE A 335 -14.13 21.55 7.69
N SER A 336 -14.63 22.75 7.95
CA SER A 336 -15.33 23.53 6.93
C SER A 336 -14.37 24.06 5.86
N ASP A 337 -14.87 24.35 4.67
CA ASP A 337 -14.07 24.97 3.61
C ASP A 337 -13.46 26.31 4.05
N ALA A 338 -14.16 27.09 4.87
CA ALA A 338 -13.66 28.35 5.41
C ALA A 338 -12.44 28.13 6.33
N GLN A 339 -12.51 27.16 7.23
CA GLN A 339 -11.37 26.79 8.08
C GLN A 339 -10.19 26.27 7.27
N LYS A 340 -10.47 25.42 6.25
CA LYS A 340 -9.45 24.91 5.35
C LYS A 340 -8.72 26.05 4.63
N GLN A 341 -9.45 27.02 4.08
CA GLN A 341 -8.84 28.17 3.40
C GLN A 341 -8.05 29.07 4.37
N ALA A 342 -8.54 29.28 5.60
CA ALA A 342 -7.82 30.06 6.61
C ALA A 342 -6.51 29.38 7.02
N ALA A 343 -6.54 28.06 7.26
CA ALA A 343 -5.34 27.28 7.58
C ALA A 343 -4.31 27.32 6.43
N LEU A 344 -4.78 27.12 5.18
CA LEU A 344 -3.91 27.17 4.00
C LEU A 344 -3.28 28.54 3.79
N LYS A 345 -4.06 29.61 4.00
CA LYS A 345 -3.53 30.97 3.91
C LYS A 345 -2.41 31.19 4.90
N ARG A 346 -2.58 30.79 6.16
CA ARG A 346 -1.54 30.89 7.18
C ARG A 346 -0.29 30.10 6.81
N LEU A 347 -0.45 28.90 6.33
CA LEU A 347 0.67 28.03 5.95
C LEU A 347 1.43 28.53 4.72
N SER A 348 0.72 29.12 3.72
CA SER A 348 1.34 29.56 2.46
C SER A 348 1.84 30.99 2.46
N GLU A 349 1.08 31.93 3.06
CA GLU A 349 1.38 33.37 2.99
C GLU A 349 2.18 33.88 4.20
N GLU A 350 2.01 33.24 5.36
CA GLU A 350 2.68 33.65 6.60
C GLU A 350 3.96 32.83 6.89
N GLY A 351 4.35 31.93 5.96
CA GLY A 351 5.61 31.18 6.06
C GLY A 351 5.51 29.91 6.91
N GLY A 352 4.30 29.43 7.22
CA GLY A 352 4.08 28.23 8.02
C GLY A 352 3.99 28.52 9.52
N LEU A 353 4.42 27.55 10.32
CA LEU A 353 4.48 27.63 11.77
C LEU A 353 5.95 27.83 12.20
N ASP A 354 6.23 28.84 13.02
CA ASP A 354 7.60 29.10 13.54
C ASP A 354 8.02 28.04 14.57
N THR A 355 7.04 27.52 15.31
CA THR A 355 7.24 26.48 16.31
C THR A 355 6.11 25.47 16.26
N VAL A 356 6.39 24.20 16.59
CA VAL A 356 5.39 23.15 16.78
C VAL A 356 5.65 22.45 18.11
N ASN A 357 4.66 22.44 19.00
CA ASN A 357 4.76 21.91 20.38
C ASN A 357 5.98 22.45 21.14
N GLY A 358 6.31 23.74 20.92
CA GLY A 358 7.46 24.40 21.55
C GLY A 358 8.82 24.12 20.90
N HIS A 359 8.89 23.24 19.89
CA HIS A 359 10.10 22.99 19.11
C HIS A 359 10.23 23.99 17.97
N GLU A 360 11.41 24.58 17.81
CA GLU A 360 11.73 25.50 16.72
C GLU A 360 11.66 24.79 15.37
N VAL A 361 10.93 25.35 14.41
CA VAL A 361 10.93 24.91 13.03
C VAL A 361 12.15 25.48 12.32
N VAL A 362 12.99 24.61 11.80
CA VAL A 362 14.24 25.00 11.13
C VAL A 362 14.12 25.02 9.61
N GLU A 363 13.12 24.32 9.07
CA GLU A 363 12.89 24.24 7.62
C GLU A 363 11.40 23.97 7.33
N LEU A 364 10.88 24.57 6.26
CA LEU A 364 9.57 24.30 5.70
C LEU A 364 9.74 23.74 4.29
N ASP A 365 9.41 22.44 4.12
CA ASP A 365 9.38 21.79 2.82
C ASP A 365 7.94 21.75 2.27
N THR A 366 7.77 22.14 1.02
CA THR A 366 6.44 22.31 0.37
C THR A 366 6.24 21.39 -0.83
N LEU A 367 6.95 20.25 -0.88
CA LEU A 367 6.86 19.30 -2.00
C LEU A 367 5.42 18.80 -2.25
N ASP A 368 4.69 18.43 -1.18
CA ASP A 368 3.28 17.99 -1.26
C ASP A 368 2.52 18.33 0.04
N GLY A 369 2.32 19.59 0.28
CA GLY A 369 1.77 20.13 1.52
C GLY A 369 2.78 21.04 2.23
N TYR A 370 2.71 21.11 3.55
CA TYR A 370 3.56 21.98 4.39
C TYR A 370 4.22 21.14 5.48
N LYS A 371 5.45 20.69 5.22
CA LYS A 371 6.23 19.87 6.15
C LYS A 371 7.19 20.74 6.93
N HIS A 372 6.95 20.86 8.21
CA HIS A 372 7.74 21.62 9.17
C HIS A 372 8.76 20.68 9.81
N LEU A 373 10.04 20.89 9.55
CA LEU A 373 11.12 20.13 10.17
C LEU A 373 11.54 20.83 11.45
N THR A 374 11.55 20.13 12.57
CA THR A 374 11.94 20.68 13.86
C THR A 374 13.44 20.44 14.14
N LYS A 375 14.02 21.27 15.00
CA LYS A 375 15.42 21.18 15.38
C LYS A 375 15.83 19.84 16.01
N ASP A 376 14.88 19.16 16.64
CA ASP A 376 15.07 17.90 17.36
C ASP A 376 14.74 16.67 16.49
N ASN A 377 14.89 16.79 15.16
CA ASN A 377 14.63 15.75 14.16
C ASN A 377 13.17 15.24 14.04
N GLY A 378 12.23 15.85 14.74
CA GLY A 378 10.82 15.62 14.50
C GLY A 378 10.31 16.37 13.28
N TRP A 379 9.13 16.00 12.78
CA TRP A 379 8.47 16.78 11.73
C TRP A 379 6.96 16.73 11.86
N LEU A 380 6.33 17.77 11.31
CA LEU A 380 4.88 17.89 11.15
C LEU A 380 4.55 18.21 9.70
N LEU A 381 3.68 17.44 9.06
CA LEU A 381 3.17 17.72 7.72
C LEU A 381 1.67 18.03 7.79
N VAL A 382 1.28 19.19 7.26
CA VAL A 382 -0.13 19.54 7.04
C VAL A 382 -0.42 19.50 5.55
N ARG A 383 -1.36 18.63 5.15
CA ARG A 383 -1.73 18.42 3.76
C ARG A 383 -3.24 18.54 3.55
N PRO A 384 -3.71 19.45 2.69
CA PRO A 384 -5.12 19.53 2.36
C PRO A 384 -5.52 18.37 1.44
N SER A 385 -6.68 17.76 1.67
CA SER A 385 -7.29 16.88 0.68
C SER A 385 -7.72 17.68 -0.55
N GLY A 386 -7.43 17.16 -1.75
CA GLY A 386 -7.86 17.82 -3.00
C GLY A 386 -9.35 17.69 -3.28
N THR A 387 -10.03 16.70 -2.70
CA THR A 387 -11.40 16.29 -3.04
C THR A 387 -12.39 16.43 -1.88
N GLU A 388 -11.90 16.54 -0.64
CA GLU A 388 -12.73 16.53 0.57
C GLU A 388 -12.40 17.71 1.49
N PRO A 389 -13.33 18.15 2.33
CA PRO A 389 -13.09 19.17 3.36
C PRO A 389 -12.33 18.56 4.56
N VAL A 390 -11.13 18.07 4.28
CA VAL A 390 -10.25 17.38 5.25
C VAL A 390 -8.84 17.98 5.17
N LEU A 391 -8.24 18.21 6.34
CA LEU A 391 -6.80 18.34 6.48
C LEU A 391 -6.24 17.02 7.02
N ARG A 392 -5.26 16.48 6.33
CA ARG A 392 -4.47 15.34 6.80
C ARG A 392 -3.23 15.88 7.47
N VAL A 393 -3.06 15.55 8.73
CA VAL A 393 -1.92 16.00 9.52
C VAL A 393 -1.12 14.78 9.94
N TYR A 394 0.16 14.80 9.62
CA TYR A 394 1.10 13.72 9.93
C TYR A 394 2.23 14.27 10.77
N SER A 395 2.80 13.45 11.61
CA SER A 395 3.98 13.82 12.41
C SER A 395 4.88 12.63 12.67
N GLU A 396 6.11 12.90 13.01
CA GLU A 396 7.09 11.95 13.53
C GLU A 396 7.87 12.57 14.68
N ALA A 397 8.07 11.81 15.76
CA ALA A 397 8.86 12.20 16.91
C ALA A 397 9.45 10.98 17.64
N ASP A 398 10.26 11.21 18.67
CA ASP A 398 10.95 10.15 19.42
C ASP A 398 10.00 9.27 20.28
N THR A 399 8.77 9.73 20.56
CA THR A 399 7.77 8.96 21.30
C THR A 399 6.38 9.11 20.67
N PRO A 400 5.46 8.14 20.88
CA PRO A 400 4.08 8.25 20.39
C PRO A 400 3.36 9.49 20.94
N GLU A 401 3.58 9.83 22.21
CA GLU A 401 2.99 11.00 22.86
C GLU A 401 3.50 12.30 22.25
N ALA A 402 4.81 12.38 21.96
CA ALA A 402 5.41 13.54 21.32
C ALA A 402 4.88 13.72 19.89
N ALA A 403 4.81 12.64 19.10
CA ALA A 403 4.25 12.69 17.75
C ALA A 403 2.79 13.18 17.76
N LYS A 404 1.96 12.66 18.66
CA LYS A 404 0.58 13.12 18.84
C LYS A 404 0.50 14.57 19.29
N ALA A 405 1.38 15.01 20.19
CA ALA A 405 1.41 16.40 20.69
C ALA A 405 1.73 17.40 19.57
N LEU A 406 2.61 17.07 18.62
CA LEU A 406 2.87 17.90 17.44
C LEU A 406 1.58 18.18 16.63
N VAL A 407 0.76 17.16 16.40
CA VAL A 407 -0.52 17.30 15.68
C VAL A 407 -1.52 18.13 16.48
N GLN A 408 -1.63 17.90 17.79
CA GLN A 408 -2.55 18.63 18.64
C GLN A 408 -2.20 20.13 18.73
N ASP A 409 -0.92 20.45 18.82
CA ASP A 409 -0.45 21.85 18.81
C ASP A 409 -0.73 22.51 17.45
N ALA A 410 -0.47 21.83 16.35
CA ALA A 410 -0.80 22.35 15.02
C ALA A 410 -2.30 22.64 14.84
N ARG A 411 -3.17 21.75 15.35
CA ARG A 411 -4.63 21.98 15.37
C ARG A 411 -5.00 23.26 16.10
N ALA A 412 -4.42 23.46 17.28
CA ALA A 412 -4.67 24.65 18.08
C ALA A 412 -4.17 25.93 17.37
N GLN A 413 -2.97 25.90 16.80
CA GLN A 413 -2.39 27.05 16.10
C GLN A 413 -3.16 27.38 14.80
N LEU A 414 -3.67 26.40 14.08
CA LEU A 414 -4.42 26.57 12.83
C LEU A 414 -5.92 26.80 13.04
N ASP A 415 -6.42 26.74 14.27
CA ASP A 415 -7.84 26.85 14.65
C ASP A 415 -8.72 25.83 13.88
N VAL A 416 -8.27 24.57 13.85
CA VAL A 416 -8.92 23.45 13.16
C VAL A 416 -9.24 22.31 14.13
N GLY A 417 -10.50 21.94 14.23
CA GLY A 417 -10.92 20.78 15.05
C GLY A 417 -11.93 21.01 16.11
#